data_1a689d5a00542f8f84460e05fad079b4
#
_entry.id   1a689d5a00542f8f84460e05fad079b4
#
_cell.length_a   1.000
_cell.length_b   1.000
_cell.length_c   1.000
_cell.angle_alpha   90.00
_cell.angle_beta   90.00
_cell.angle_gamma   90.00
#
_symmetry.space_group_name_H-M   'P 1'
#
loop_
_entity.id
_entity.type
_entity.pdbx_description
1 polymer ?
#
loop_
_entity_poly.entity_id
_entity_poly.type
_entity_poly.pdbx_seq_one_letter_code
_entity_poly.pdbx_strand_id
1 'polypeptide(L)'
;MTDSASTPRWADSSQGLGRWIEHLIGIALLRRPLFFQARQLIIRTAERNGIPWRVRRRELQKAAAPLLSSSITPGLVPPAYYVARFHAYEQGNLCWQAAAEAEQATDAMALRIWPEEALAPSVAQARLRDEIHRALAPLLNGSIDRVLDLGCSVGVSTLYLARWLSERAEQRQDAEPRIQGLDLSPDMLAVARVRDREGLVDGWLHAAAENTGLAHASFDLISLQFVCHELPQHATHAVLVEAARLLRPGGALVMVDQDPASSVLQRLPAAVATLLKSTEPYIEQYFSLDMAAALRAAGFRNLQISACDPRHRVIACLR
;
A
#
# COMPACT_ATOMS: atom_id res chain seq x y z
N MET A 1 0.57 18.53 20.53
CA MET A 1 -0.85 18.13 20.47
C MET A 1 -0.85 16.62 20.33
N THR A 2 -1.40 15.93 21.32
CA THR A 2 -1.47 14.47 21.35
C THR A 2 -2.48 14.02 20.30
N ASP A 3 -1.96 13.45 19.23
CA ASP A 3 -2.78 12.79 18.19
C ASP A 3 -3.30 11.45 18.77
N SER A 4 -4.34 11.52 19.59
CA SER A 4 -5.15 10.34 19.85
C SER A 4 -5.92 10.08 18.56
N ALA A 5 -5.36 9.25 17.68
CA ALA A 5 -6.05 8.78 16.50
C ALA A 5 -7.43 8.29 16.94
N SER A 6 -8.47 9.05 16.61
CA SER A 6 -9.83 8.68 16.99
C SER A 6 -10.22 7.49 16.11
N THR A 7 -10.07 6.30 16.65
CA THR A 7 -10.52 5.05 16.02
C THR A 7 -11.94 5.28 15.48
N PRO A 8 -12.22 4.97 14.21
CA PRO A 8 -13.55 5.15 13.65
C PRO A 8 -14.61 4.45 14.51
N ARG A 9 -15.71 5.13 14.80
CA ARG A 9 -16.77 4.59 15.68
C ARG A 9 -17.31 3.23 15.23
N TRP A 10 -17.27 2.94 13.95
CA TRP A 10 -17.68 1.65 13.39
C TRP A 10 -16.65 0.53 13.63
N ALA A 11 -15.40 0.85 13.95
CA ALA A 11 -14.40 -0.16 14.27
C ALA A 11 -14.76 -0.92 15.57
N ASP A 12 -15.38 -0.23 16.54
CA ASP A 12 -15.80 -0.82 17.81
C ASP A 12 -17.25 -1.35 17.81
N SER A 13 -18.04 -1.10 16.75
CA SER A 13 -19.47 -1.39 16.76
C SER A 13 -19.81 -2.72 16.08
N SER A 14 -20.06 -3.75 16.89
CA SER A 14 -20.70 -5.02 16.48
C SER A 14 -22.23 -4.97 16.57
N GLN A 15 -22.89 -3.83 16.30
CA GLN A 15 -24.34 -3.67 16.48
C GLN A 15 -25.12 -3.64 15.16
N GLY A 16 -26.35 -4.22 15.16
CA GLY A 16 -27.29 -4.10 14.05
C GLY A 16 -26.96 -4.94 12.82
N LEU A 17 -27.14 -4.34 11.62
CA LEU A 17 -26.97 -5.00 10.32
C LEU A 17 -25.55 -5.55 10.12
N GLY A 18 -24.54 -4.89 10.69
CA GLY A 18 -23.15 -5.33 10.63
C GLY A 18 -22.96 -6.73 11.22
N ARG A 19 -23.57 -7.01 12.37
CA ARG A 19 -23.50 -8.31 13.04
C ARG A 19 -24.13 -9.44 12.22
N TRP A 20 -25.21 -9.16 11.50
CA TRP A 20 -25.84 -10.11 10.58
C TRP A 20 -24.93 -10.43 9.39
N ILE A 21 -24.26 -9.43 8.83
CA ILE A 21 -23.31 -9.60 7.73
C ILE A 21 -22.09 -10.38 8.22
N GLU A 22 -21.53 -10.05 9.38
CA GLU A 22 -20.43 -10.81 10.01
C GLU A 22 -20.83 -12.27 10.25
N HIS A 23 -22.02 -12.53 10.74
CA HIS A 23 -22.51 -13.88 10.95
C HIS A 23 -22.63 -14.65 9.62
N LEU A 24 -23.20 -14.04 8.57
CA LEU A 24 -23.29 -14.64 7.23
C LEU A 24 -21.92 -14.91 6.61
N ILE A 25 -20.97 -13.98 6.75
CA ILE A 25 -19.58 -14.13 6.29
C ILE A 25 -18.86 -15.21 7.12
N GLY A 26 -19.23 -15.40 8.40
CA GLY A 26 -18.72 -16.47 9.26
C GLY A 26 -19.09 -17.86 8.79
N ILE A 27 -20.23 -18.02 8.07
CA ILE A 27 -20.68 -19.31 7.53
C ILE A 27 -19.88 -19.63 6.25
N ALA A 28 -18.97 -20.58 6.32
CA ALA A 28 -18.05 -20.93 5.23
C ALA A 28 -18.75 -21.24 3.90
N LEU A 29 -19.95 -21.88 3.94
CA LEU A 29 -20.74 -22.23 2.75
C LEU A 29 -21.31 -20.98 2.04
N LEU A 30 -21.70 -19.94 2.78
CA LEU A 30 -22.30 -18.72 2.24
C LEU A 30 -21.25 -17.69 1.83
N ARG A 31 -20.11 -17.70 2.48
CA ARG A 31 -19.03 -16.73 2.24
C ARG A 31 -18.49 -16.77 0.82
N ARG A 32 -18.17 -17.98 0.29
CA ARG A 32 -17.61 -18.12 -1.08
C ARG A 32 -18.49 -17.49 -2.16
N PRO A 33 -19.80 -17.83 -2.25
CA PRO A 33 -20.67 -17.18 -3.23
C PRO A 33 -20.86 -15.69 -3.00
N LEU A 34 -20.90 -15.22 -1.74
CA LEU A 34 -21.02 -13.79 -1.42
C LEU A 34 -19.78 -13.01 -1.87
N PHE A 35 -18.59 -13.48 -1.54
CA PHE A 35 -17.35 -12.84 -2.00
C PHE A 35 -17.19 -12.89 -3.52
N PHE A 36 -17.57 -13.99 -4.15
CA PHE A 36 -17.58 -14.08 -5.61
C PHE A 36 -18.51 -13.03 -6.23
N GLN A 37 -19.73 -12.89 -5.74
CA GLN A 37 -20.68 -11.88 -6.23
C GLN A 37 -20.20 -10.45 -5.96
N ALA A 38 -19.72 -10.16 -4.75
CA ALA A 38 -19.15 -8.85 -4.41
C ALA A 38 -17.98 -8.50 -5.33
N ARG A 39 -17.08 -9.46 -5.55
CA ARG A 39 -15.96 -9.29 -6.47
C ARG A 39 -16.41 -9.05 -7.91
N GLN A 40 -17.40 -9.82 -8.42
CA GLN A 40 -17.95 -9.58 -9.76
C GLN A 40 -18.59 -8.20 -9.89
N LEU A 41 -19.24 -7.71 -8.82
CA LEU A 41 -19.79 -6.35 -8.79
C LEU A 41 -18.68 -5.29 -8.87
N ILE A 42 -17.60 -5.45 -8.10
CA ILE A 42 -16.43 -4.57 -8.14
C ILE A 42 -15.85 -4.52 -9.55
N ILE A 43 -15.58 -5.68 -10.14
CA ILE A 43 -15.01 -5.77 -11.50
C ILE A 43 -15.92 -5.11 -12.54
N ARG A 44 -17.23 -5.41 -12.53
CA ARG A 44 -18.20 -4.81 -13.45
C ARG A 44 -18.28 -3.29 -13.28
N THR A 45 -18.22 -2.81 -12.05
CA THR A 45 -18.24 -1.37 -11.77
C THR A 45 -16.96 -0.70 -12.27
N ALA A 46 -15.80 -1.32 -12.04
CA ALA A 46 -14.52 -0.84 -12.55
C ALA A 46 -14.51 -0.78 -14.10
N GLU A 47 -15.00 -1.84 -14.76
CA GLU A 47 -15.08 -1.88 -16.24
C GLU A 47 -16.04 -0.83 -16.81
N ARG A 48 -17.17 -0.54 -16.13
CA ARG A 48 -18.09 0.56 -16.52
C ARG A 48 -17.43 1.94 -16.38
N ASN A 49 -16.48 2.08 -15.47
CA ASN A 49 -15.71 3.30 -15.25
C ASN A 49 -14.42 3.36 -16.08
N GLY A 50 -14.29 2.51 -17.11
CA GLY A 50 -13.17 2.55 -18.06
C GLY A 50 -11.91 1.80 -17.62
N ILE A 51 -11.95 1.00 -16.55
CA ILE A 51 -10.84 0.13 -16.15
C ILE A 51 -11.00 -1.24 -16.85
N PRO A 52 -10.16 -1.62 -17.81
CA PRO A 52 -10.31 -2.88 -18.58
C PRO A 52 -9.82 -4.08 -17.75
N TRP A 53 -10.47 -4.34 -16.61
CA TRP A 53 -10.00 -5.25 -15.57
C TRP A 53 -9.65 -6.64 -16.08
N ARG A 54 -10.58 -7.31 -16.76
CA ARG A 54 -10.39 -8.71 -17.21
C ARG A 54 -9.37 -8.83 -18.33
N VAL A 55 -9.33 -7.83 -19.22
CA VAL A 55 -8.36 -7.79 -20.33
C VAL A 55 -6.97 -7.59 -19.76
N ARG A 56 -6.79 -6.53 -18.93
CA ARG A 56 -5.51 -6.17 -18.36
C ARG A 56 -4.94 -7.27 -17.47
N ARG A 57 -5.78 -7.91 -16.67
CA ARG A 57 -5.37 -9.08 -15.87
C ARG A 57 -4.73 -10.17 -16.74
N ARG A 58 -5.38 -10.56 -17.85
CA ARG A 58 -4.85 -11.60 -18.75
C ARG A 58 -3.55 -11.20 -19.41
N GLU A 59 -3.44 -9.95 -19.82
CA GLU A 59 -2.21 -9.40 -20.41
C GLU A 59 -1.04 -9.47 -19.42
N LEU A 60 -1.25 -8.99 -18.20
CA LEU A 60 -0.24 -9.00 -17.14
C LEU A 60 0.16 -10.43 -16.78
N GLN A 61 -0.81 -11.34 -16.61
CA GLN A 61 -0.52 -12.75 -16.35
C GLN A 61 0.35 -13.38 -17.42
N LYS A 62 0.02 -13.14 -18.69
CA LYS A 62 0.80 -13.69 -19.82
C LYS A 62 2.21 -13.10 -19.88
N ALA A 63 2.33 -11.78 -19.70
CA ALA A 63 3.61 -11.09 -19.82
C ALA A 63 4.55 -11.39 -18.64
N ALA A 64 4.02 -11.51 -17.42
CA ALA A 64 4.83 -11.67 -16.21
C ALA A 64 5.15 -13.16 -15.88
N ALA A 65 4.42 -14.12 -16.43
CA ALA A 65 4.66 -15.55 -16.18
C ALA A 65 6.13 -16.00 -16.41
N PRO A 66 6.83 -15.58 -17.49
CA PRO A 66 8.23 -15.94 -17.69
C PRO A 66 9.19 -15.37 -16.63
N LEU A 67 8.80 -14.29 -15.93
CA LEU A 67 9.63 -13.60 -14.95
C LEU A 67 9.47 -14.13 -13.53
N LEU A 68 8.48 -14.98 -13.28
CA LEU A 68 8.15 -15.45 -11.94
C LEU A 68 9.31 -16.19 -11.26
N SER A 69 9.93 -17.14 -11.95
CA SER A 69 11.04 -17.93 -11.40
C SER A 69 12.24 -17.05 -10.98
N SER A 70 12.53 -16.00 -11.74
CA SER A 70 13.60 -15.04 -11.44
C SER A 70 13.22 -14.00 -10.36
N SER A 71 11.97 -14.01 -9.92
CA SER A 71 11.47 -13.13 -8.85
C SER A 71 11.47 -13.81 -7.48
N ILE A 72 11.78 -15.09 -7.40
CA ILE A 72 11.75 -15.88 -6.16
C ILE A 72 13.13 -15.89 -5.50
N THR A 73 13.18 -15.52 -4.22
CA THR A 73 14.34 -15.76 -3.35
C THR A 73 14.19 -17.13 -2.71
N PRO A 74 15.13 -18.08 -2.96
CA PRO A 74 15.07 -19.41 -2.37
C PRO A 74 15.09 -19.36 -0.84
N GLY A 75 14.23 -20.15 -0.21
CA GLY A 75 14.20 -20.28 1.25
C GLY A 75 13.48 -19.18 2.01
N LEU A 76 12.96 -18.14 1.34
CA LEU A 76 12.13 -17.14 1.99
C LEU A 76 10.76 -17.75 2.32
N VAL A 77 10.42 -17.76 3.61
CA VAL A 77 9.13 -18.25 4.12
C VAL A 77 8.30 -17.04 4.55
N PRO A 78 7.13 -16.85 3.95
CA PRO A 78 6.25 -15.76 4.36
C PRO A 78 5.79 -15.91 5.81
N PRO A 79 5.71 -14.81 6.59
CA PRO A 79 5.14 -14.83 7.92
C PRO A 79 3.68 -15.33 7.91
N ALA A 80 3.27 -16.03 8.98
CA ALA A 80 1.94 -16.65 9.05
C ALA A 80 0.78 -15.63 8.87
N TYR A 81 0.95 -14.39 9.35
CA TYR A 81 -0.05 -13.34 9.20
C TYR A 81 -0.23 -12.88 7.75
N TYR A 82 0.80 -13.02 6.90
CA TYR A 82 0.73 -12.62 5.49
C TYR A 82 0.00 -13.64 4.61
N VAL A 83 -0.17 -14.89 5.11
CA VAL A 83 -0.95 -15.95 4.44
C VAL A 83 -2.45 -15.84 4.78
N ALA A 84 -2.83 -14.81 5.55
CA ALA A 84 -4.22 -14.51 5.83
C ALA A 84 -4.97 -14.15 4.54
N ARG A 85 -6.30 -14.26 4.57
CA ARG A 85 -7.16 -13.85 3.46
C ARG A 85 -7.20 -12.35 3.38
N PHE A 86 -6.85 -11.80 2.22
CA PHE A 86 -6.90 -10.37 1.91
C PHE A 86 -7.72 -10.10 0.65
N HIS A 87 -8.40 -8.97 0.59
CA HIS A 87 -9.07 -8.45 -0.61
C HIS A 87 -10.00 -9.46 -1.30
N ALA A 88 -10.61 -10.35 -0.53
CA ALA A 88 -11.42 -11.47 -1.02
C ALA A 88 -10.64 -12.56 -1.82
N TYR A 89 -9.32 -12.60 -1.70
CA TYR A 89 -8.52 -13.72 -2.18
C TYR A 89 -8.33 -14.74 -1.05
N GLU A 90 -8.63 -16.02 -1.33
CA GLU A 90 -8.47 -17.08 -0.32
C GLU A 90 -7.01 -17.33 0.09
N GLN A 91 -6.07 -17.02 -0.80
CA GLN A 91 -4.63 -17.15 -0.60
C GLN A 91 -3.97 -15.83 -0.20
N GLY A 92 -4.78 -14.81 0.14
CA GLY A 92 -4.28 -13.48 0.44
C GLY A 92 -3.62 -12.81 -0.76
N ASN A 93 -2.70 -11.88 -0.48
CA ASN A 93 -1.97 -11.14 -1.51
C ASN A 93 -0.86 -11.97 -2.18
N LEU A 94 -0.49 -13.12 -1.60
CA LEU A 94 0.53 -14.02 -2.15
C LEU A 94 -0.07 -14.97 -3.20
N CYS A 95 -0.73 -14.43 -4.20
CA CYS A 95 -1.26 -15.24 -5.29
C CYS A 95 -1.22 -14.50 -6.63
N TRP A 96 -1.05 -15.28 -7.68
CA TRP A 96 -0.98 -14.82 -9.06
C TRP A 96 -2.17 -13.95 -9.49
N GLN A 97 -3.35 -14.28 -8.97
CA GLN A 97 -4.55 -13.51 -9.26
C GLN A 97 -4.51 -12.12 -8.63
N ALA A 98 -4.09 -12.01 -7.36
CA ALA A 98 -3.96 -10.74 -6.68
C ALA A 98 -2.95 -9.84 -7.40
N ALA A 99 -1.79 -10.38 -7.77
CA ALA A 99 -0.76 -9.65 -8.50
C ALA A 99 -1.27 -9.11 -9.85
N ALA A 100 -1.97 -9.93 -10.63
CA ALA A 100 -2.47 -9.51 -11.93
C ALA A 100 -3.65 -8.52 -11.87
N GLU A 101 -4.25 -8.31 -10.69
CA GLU A 101 -5.40 -7.42 -10.48
C GLU A 101 -5.07 -6.19 -9.63
N ALA A 102 -3.89 -6.12 -9.03
CA ALA A 102 -3.51 -5.04 -8.11
C ALA A 102 -3.51 -3.66 -8.79
N GLU A 103 -3.04 -3.55 -10.03
CA GLU A 103 -3.08 -2.29 -10.80
C GLU A 103 -4.53 -1.78 -10.94
N GLN A 104 -5.44 -2.64 -11.39
CA GLN A 104 -6.86 -2.29 -11.59
C GLN A 104 -7.58 -1.98 -10.27
N ALA A 105 -7.22 -2.68 -9.19
CA ALA A 105 -7.74 -2.41 -7.85
C ALA A 105 -7.31 -1.02 -7.36
N THR A 106 -6.05 -0.65 -7.59
CA THR A 106 -5.50 0.66 -7.26
C THR A 106 -6.18 1.78 -8.07
N ASP A 107 -6.42 1.57 -9.37
CA ASP A 107 -7.15 2.52 -10.21
C ASP A 107 -8.60 2.69 -9.74
N ALA A 108 -9.28 1.59 -9.40
CA ALA A 108 -10.63 1.63 -8.87
C ALA A 108 -10.70 2.31 -7.49
N MET A 109 -9.64 2.20 -6.68
CA MET A 109 -9.52 2.90 -5.41
C MET A 109 -9.36 4.41 -5.64
N ALA A 110 -8.48 4.82 -6.55
CA ALA A 110 -8.25 6.23 -6.87
C ALA A 110 -9.54 6.94 -7.33
N LEU A 111 -10.35 6.29 -8.17
CA LEU A 111 -11.66 6.83 -8.60
C LEU A 111 -12.64 7.09 -7.44
N ARG A 112 -12.53 6.36 -6.32
CA ARG A 112 -13.41 6.52 -5.17
C ARG A 112 -13.00 7.66 -4.24
N ILE A 113 -11.85 8.29 -4.46
CA ILE A 113 -11.39 9.42 -3.65
C ILE A 113 -12.17 10.67 -4.00
N TRP A 114 -12.45 10.88 -5.30
CA TRP A 114 -13.20 12.02 -5.83
C TRP A 114 -14.42 11.57 -6.66
N PRO A 115 -15.42 10.94 -6.01
CA PRO A 115 -16.54 10.30 -6.72
C PRO A 115 -17.41 11.28 -7.54
N GLU A 116 -17.45 12.55 -7.13
CA GLU A 116 -18.26 13.57 -7.78
C GLU A 116 -17.62 14.17 -9.05
N GLU A 117 -16.33 13.88 -9.29
CA GLU A 117 -15.60 14.54 -10.38
C GLU A 117 -15.57 13.74 -11.68
N ALA A 118 -16.12 12.54 -11.71
CA ALA A 118 -16.18 11.63 -12.87
C ALA A 118 -14.84 11.53 -13.65
N LEU A 119 -13.73 11.42 -12.92
CA LEU A 119 -12.39 11.37 -13.50
C LEU A 119 -12.17 10.08 -14.30
N ALA A 120 -11.34 10.15 -15.35
CA ALA A 120 -10.80 8.94 -15.97
C ALA A 120 -9.84 8.22 -15.01
N PRO A 121 -9.73 6.88 -15.04
CA PRO A 121 -8.89 6.11 -14.10
C PRO A 121 -7.44 6.59 -14.02
N SER A 122 -6.81 6.83 -15.17
CA SER A 122 -5.42 7.34 -15.22
C SER A 122 -5.28 8.74 -14.62
N VAL A 123 -6.28 9.61 -14.80
CA VAL A 123 -6.30 10.97 -14.23
C VAL A 123 -6.45 10.91 -12.71
N ALA A 124 -7.37 10.06 -12.20
CA ALA A 124 -7.55 9.88 -10.76
C ALA A 124 -6.29 9.31 -10.10
N GLN A 125 -5.64 8.33 -10.76
CA GLN A 125 -4.41 7.72 -10.27
C GLN A 125 -3.25 8.73 -10.26
N ALA A 126 -3.06 9.50 -11.33
CA ALA A 126 -2.04 10.55 -11.38
C ALA A 126 -2.28 11.60 -10.28
N ARG A 127 -3.51 12.10 -10.16
CA ARG A 127 -3.88 13.06 -9.11
C ARG A 127 -3.58 12.55 -7.71
N LEU A 128 -3.92 11.29 -7.40
CA LEU A 128 -3.59 10.69 -6.11
C LEU A 128 -2.08 10.76 -5.83
N ARG A 129 -1.26 10.41 -6.81
CA ARG A 129 0.20 10.45 -6.64
C ARG A 129 0.73 11.88 -6.54
N ASP A 130 0.20 12.80 -7.32
CA ASP A 130 0.57 14.22 -7.24
C ASP A 130 0.22 14.85 -5.88
N GLU A 131 -0.94 14.52 -5.30
CA GLU A 131 -1.31 14.98 -3.95
C GLU A 131 -0.33 14.43 -2.89
N ILE A 132 0.05 13.16 -3.00
CA ILE A 132 1.06 12.53 -2.12
C ILE A 132 2.41 13.24 -2.29
N HIS A 133 2.90 13.39 -3.52
CA HIS A 133 4.20 14.01 -3.78
C HIS A 133 4.23 15.48 -3.36
N ARG A 134 3.13 16.20 -3.54
CA ARG A 134 2.99 17.59 -3.07
C ARG A 134 3.09 17.67 -1.54
N ALA A 135 2.48 16.73 -0.82
CA ALA A 135 2.59 16.67 0.63
C ALA A 135 4.01 16.28 1.08
N LEU A 136 4.73 15.48 0.29
CA LEU A 136 6.10 15.05 0.58
C LEU A 136 7.15 16.11 0.27
N ALA A 137 6.98 16.89 -0.80
CA ALA A 137 7.99 17.80 -1.32
C ALA A 137 8.63 18.72 -0.24
N PRO A 138 7.86 19.36 0.67
CA PRO A 138 8.44 20.22 1.70
C PRO A 138 9.17 19.45 2.81
N LEU A 139 9.00 18.14 2.89
CA LEU A 139 9.56 17.29 3.94
C LEU A 139 10.92 16.69 3.53
N LEU A 140 11.21 16.68 2.23
CA LEU A 140 12.43 16.13 1.66
C LEU A 140 13.44 17.24 1.36
N ASN A 141 14.37 17.43 2.30
CA ASN A 141 15.46 18.40 2.16
C ASN A 141 16.74 17.72 1.67
N GLY A 142 17.49 18.38 0.79
CA GLY A 142 18.76 17.89 0.26
C GLY A 142 18.62 16.96 -0.95
N SER A 143 19.73 16.38 -1.40
CA SER A 143 19.80 15.37 -2.45
C SER A 143 19.36 14.00 -1.90
N ILE A 144 18.76 13.20 -2.75
CA ILE A 144 18.33 11.82 -2.44
C ILE A 144 19.03 10.93 -3.46
N ASP A 145 19.90 10.05 -3.00
CA ASP A 145 20.68 9.16 -3.86
C ASP A 145 20.09 7.74 -3.88
N ARG A 146 19.70 7.20 -2.72
CA ARG A 146 19.23 5.82 -2.60
C ARG A 146 17.87 5.73 -1.93
N VAL A 147 16.93 5.13 -2.65
CA VAL A 147 15.52 5.02 -2.26
C VAL A 147 15.10 3.57 -2.21
N LEU A 148 14.33 3.20 -1.19
CA LEU A 148 13.69 1.90 -1.07
C LEU A 148 12.19 2.09 -0.88
N ASP A 149 11.39 1.44 -1.74
CA ASP A 149 9.94 1.35 -1.56
C ASP A 149 9.61 -0.02 -0.95
N LEU A 150 9.24 -0.04 0.35
CA LEU A 150 8.91 -1.23 1.11
C LEU A 150 7.43 -1.61 0.91
N GLY A 151 7.16 -2.85 0.48
CA GLY A 151 5.82 -3.29 0.12
C GLY A 151 5.37 -2.67 -1.21
N CYS A 152 6.27 -2.68 -2.20
CA CYS A 152 6.05 -2.02 -3.49
C CYS A 152 4.95 -2.65 -4.35
N SER A 153 4.46 -3.84 -4.01
CA SER A 153 3.45 -4.58 -4.77
C SER A 153 3.83 -4.67 -6.26
N VAL A 154 2.91 -4.37 -7.16
CA VAL A 154 3.15 -4.33 -8.61
C VAL A 154 3.79 -3.02 -9.09
N GLY A 155 4.39 -2.25 -8.20
CA GLY A 155 5.17 -1.06 -8.52
C GLY A 155 4.35 0.17 -8.95
N VAL A 156 3.04 0.25 -8.66
CA VAL A 156 2.26 1.45 -9.03
C VAL A 156 2.84 2.69 -8.37
N SER A 157 2.95 2.68 -7.05
CA SER A 157 3.51 3.80 -6.27
C SER A 157 4.97 4.05 -6.61
N THR A 158 5.74 2.97 -6.72
CA THR A 158 7.19 3.00 -6.98
C THR A 158 7.52 3.75 -8.27
N LEU A 159 6.82 3.44 -9.37
CA LEU A 159 7.07 4.07 -10.67
C LEU A 159 6.69 5.56 -10.69
N TYR A 160 5.61 5.95 -10.02
CA TYR A 160 5.28 7.38 -9.85
C TYR A 160 6.31 8.10 -8.98
N LEU A 161 6.74 7.48 -7.88
CA LEU A 161 7.77 8.02 -7.00
C LEU A 161 9.10 8.20 -7.75
N ALA A 162 9.49 7.21 -8.57
CA ALA A 162 10.69 7.24 -9.37
C ALA A 162 10.70 8.44 -10.32
N ARG A 163 9.65 8.59 -11.13
CA ARG A 163 9.55 9.74 -12.05
C ARG A 163 9.60 11.07 -11.32
N TRP A 164 8.85 11.21 -10.24
CA TRP A 164 8.84 12.44 -9.46
C TRP A 164 10.20 12.77 -8.84
N LEU A 165 10.94 11.77 -8.34
CA LEU A 165 12.27 11.99 -7.78
C LEU A 165 13.30 12.31 -8.85
N SER A 166 13.22 11.70 -10.04
CA SER A 166 14.07 12.02 -11.19
C SER A 166 13.86 13.46 -11.66
N GLU A 167 12.59 13.88 -11.85
CA GLU A 167 12.24 15.27 -12.19
C GLU A 167 12.75 16.25 -11.12
N ARG A 168 12.63 15.90 -9.85
CA ARG A 168 13.15 16.71 -8.74
C ARG A 168 14.68 16.80 -8.76
N ALA A 169 15.38 15.72 -9.04
CA ALA A 169 16.83 15.69 -9.14
C ALA A 169 17.31 16.57 -10.32
N GLU A 170 16.66 16.47 -11.47
CA GLU A 170 16.95 17.32 -12.64
C GLU A 170 16.78 18.81 -12.31
N GLN A 171 15.66 19.20 -11.70
CA GLN A 171 15.37 20.59 -11.30
C GLN A 171 16.41 21.15 -10.31
N ARG A 172 16.99 20.29 -9.47
CA ARG A 172 17.99 20.65 -8.46
C ARG A 172 19.43 20.49 -8.94
N GLN A 173 19.62 19.94 -10.12
CA GLN A 173 20.93 19.53 -10.65
C GLN A 173 21.67 18.51 -9.73
N ASP A 174 20.88 17.68 -9.04
CA ASP A 174 21.36 16.55 -8.26
C ASP A 174 21.60 15.33 -9.16
N ALA A 175 22.29 14.31 -8.66
CA ALA A 175 22.43 13.03 -9.35
C ALA A 175 21.07 12.27 -9.40
N GLU A 176 20.89 11.48 -10.45
CA GLU A 176 19.73 10.60 -10.61
C GLU A 176 19.63 9.62 -9.43
N PRO A 177 18.49 9.55 -8.71
CA PRO A 177 18.34 8.65 -7.57
C PRO A 177 18.26 7.19 -8.02
N ARG A 178 18.85 6.30 -7.24
CA ARG A 178 18.74 4.85 -7.41
C ARG A 178 17.59 4.32 -6.61
N ILE A 179 16.63 3.68 -7.26
CA ILE A 179 15.38 3.26 -6.66
C ILE A 179 15.27 1.74 -6.68
N GLN A 180 14.90 1.17 -5.54
CA GLN A 180 14.61 -0.25 -5.39
C GLN A 180 13.20 -0.43 -4.84
N GLY A 181 12.46 -1.40 -5.40
CA GLY A 181 11.18 -1.86 -4.86
C GLY A 181 11.36 -3.20 -4.16
N LEU A 182 10.77 -3.36 -2.98
CA LEU A 182 10.81 -4.61 -2.22
C LEU A 182 9.40 -5.08 -1.89
N ASP A 183 9.12 -6.35 -2.17
CA ASP A 183 7.85 -6.99 -1.80
C ASP A 183 8.05 -8.44 -1.40
N LEU A 184 7.14 -8.95 -0.58
CA LEU A 184 7.13 -10.34 -0.13
C LEU A 184 6.52 -11.30 -1.18
N SER A 185 5.78 -10.77 -2.15
CA SER A 185 5.13 -11.55 -3.20
C SER A 185 5.99 -11.59 -4.46
N PRO A 186 6.53 -12.73 -4.85
CA PRO A 186 7.25 -12.86 -6.12
C PRO A 186 6.33 -12.65 -7.33
N ASP A 187 5.02 -12.96 -7.19
CA ASP A 187 4.01 -12.71 -8.21
C ASP A 187 3.84 -11.20 -8.47
N MET A 188 3.78 -10.40 -7.39
CA MET A 188 3.73 -8.93 -7.48
C MET A 188 4.98 -8.38 -8.18
N LEU A 189 6.15 -8.84 -7.80
CA LEU A 189 7.42 -8.40 -8.39
C LEU A 189 7.55 -8.79 -9.87
N ALA A 190 7.06 -9.96 -10.28
CA ALA A 190 7.03 -10.34 -11.69
C ALA A 190 6.16 -9.38 -12.51
N VAL A 191 5.01 -8.96 -11.97
CA VAL A 191 4.15 -7.94 -12.60
C VAL A 191 4.80 -6.56 -12.58
N ALA A 192 5.45 -6.17 -11.48
CA ALA A 192 6.17 -4.89 -11.37
C ALA A 192 7.23 -4.74 -12.47
N ARG A 193 8.01 -5.79 -12.74
CA ARG A 193 9.00 -5.81 -13.83
C ARG A 193 8.38 -5.62 -15.22
N VAL A 194 7.19 -6.19 -15.47
CA VAL A 194 6.47 -5.99 -16.75
C VAL A 194 5.98 -4.54 -16.89
N ARG A 195 5.65 -3.90 -15.78
CA ARG A 195 5.15 -2.52 -15.76
C ARG A 195 6.28 -1.49 -15.89
N ASP A 196 7.45 -1.81 -15.41
CA ASP A 196 8.65 -0.97 -15.49
C ASP A 196 9.30 -1.06 -16.88
N ARG A 197 8.58 -0.55 -17.89
CA ARG A 197 9.03 -0.59 -19.29
C ARG A 197 10.17 0.38 -19.59
N GLU A 198 10.30 1.41 -18.77
CA GLU A 198 11.29 2.47 -18.91
C GLU A 198 12.58 2.16 -18.14
N GLY A 199 12.56 1.12 -17.27
CA GLY A 199 13.70 0.75 -16.44
C GLY A 199 14.02 1.80 -15.36
N LEU A 200 12.97 2.38 -14.76
CA LEU A 200 13.10 3.44 -13.74
C LEU A 200 13.54 2.90 -12.38
N VAL A 201 13.44 1.59 -12.17
CA VAL A 201 13.73 0.96 -10.89
C VAL A 201 14.94 0.04 -11.03
N ASP A 202 16.02 0.33 -10.28
CA ASP A 202 17.30 -0.39 -10.35
C ASP A 202 17.20 -1.85 -9.88
N GLY A 203 16.18 -2.18 -9.08
CA GLY A 203 15.98 -3.55 -8.61
C GLY A 203 14.62 -3.80 -7.97
N TRP A 204 14.08 -4.98 -8.25
CA TRP A 204 12.87 -5.52 -7.65
C TRP A 204 13.26 -6.69 -6.74
N LEU A 205 13.15 -6.50 -5.41
CA LEU A 205 13.71 -7.36 -4.38
C LEU A 205 12.62 -8.20 -3.71
N HIS A 206 12.78 -9.51 -3.70
CA HIS A 206 11.89 -10.43 -3.00
C HIS A 206 12.41 -10.68 -1.58
N ALA A 207 11.81 -10.01 -0.60
CA ALA A 207 12.16 -10.11 0.82
C ALA A 207 11.00 -9.70 1.71
N ALA A 208 11.08 -10.02 3.01
CA ALA A 208 10.15 -9.53 4.02
C ALA A 208 10.55 -8.11 4.48
N ALA A 209 9.58 -7.22 4.60
CA ALA A 209 9.84 -5.84 5.01
C ALA A 209 10.35 -5.71 6.45
N GLU A 210 10.08 -6.71 7.31
CA GLU A 210 10.56 -6.80 8.70
C GLU A 210 12.00 -7.26 8.82
N ASN A 211 12.53 -7.88 7.77
CA ASN A 211 13.89 -8.42 7.74
C ASN A 211 14.36 -8.51 6.28
N THR A 212 14.81 -7.38 5.76
CA THR A 212 15.12 -7.23 4.34
C THR A 212 16.44 -7.90 3.92
N GLY A 213 17.34 -8.15 4.85
CA GLY A 213 18.70 -8.61 4.57
C GLY A 213 19.61 -7.54 3.95
N LEU A 214 19.12 -6.30 3.78
CA LEU A 214 19.89 -5.20 3.19
C LEU A 214 20.84 -4.56 4.22
N ALA A 215 21.86 -3.87 3.73
CA ALA A 215 22.89 -3.26 4.56
C ALA A 215 22.34 -2.14 5.45
N HIS A 216 22.86 -2.02 6.66
CA HIS A 216 22.58 -0.93 7.58
C HIS A 216 22.96 0.43 6.98
N ALA A 217 22.16 1.48 7.27
CA ALA A 217 22.42 2.86 6.87
C ALA A 217 22.74 3.00 5.37
N SER A 218 21.97 2.37 4.49
CA SER A 218 22.21 2.30 3.06
C SER A 218 21.25 3.13 2.22
N PHE A 219 20.19 3.73 2.82
CA PHE A 219 19.20 4.51 2.11
C PHE A 219 19.03 5.92 2.69
N ASP A 220 18.72 6.87 1.80
CA ASP A 220 18.39 8.25 2.16
C ASP A 220 16.90 8.43 2.37
N LEU A 221 16.10 7.67 1.61
CA LEU A 221 14.65 7.69 1.65
C LEU A 221 14.09 6.26 1.67
N ILE A 222 13.18 6.00 2.57
CA ILE A 222 12.32 4.81 2.54
C ILE A 222 10.88 5.26 2.37
N SER A 223 10.18 4.68 1.39
CA SER A 223 8.75 4.83 1.15
C SER A 223 8.01 3.59 1.65
N LEU A 224 6.85 3.78 2.27
CA LEU A 224 5.95 2.73 2.76
C LEU A 224 4.51 3.16 2.45
N GLN A 225 3.98 2.77 1.29
CA GLN A 225 2.72 3.27 0.77
C GLN A 225 1.63 2.19 0.75
N PHE A 226 0.56 2.42 1.53
CA PHE A 226 -0.60 1.52 1.61
C PHE A 226 -0.26 0.10 2.09
N VAL A 227 0.63 -0.01 3.08
CA VAL A 227 1.13 -1.29 3.60
C VAL A 227 0.68 -1.53 5.05
N CYS A 228 0.76 -0.51 5.92
CA CYS A 228 0.57 -0.73 7.36
C CYS A 228 -0.85 -1.19 7.72
N HIS A 229 -1.87 -0.82 6.94
CA HIS A 229 -3.24 -1.29 7.17
C HIS A 229 -3.44 -2.77 6.88
N GLU A 230 -2.50 -3.39 6.15
CA GLU A 230 -2.47 -4.82 5.87
C GLU A 230 -1.68 -5.64 6.92
N LEU A 231 -1.03 -4.97 7.88
CA LEU A 231 -0.15 -5.61 8.86
C LEU A 231 -0.74 -5.61 10.27
N PRO A 232 -0.56 -6.71 11.03
CA PRO A 232 -0.82 -6.66 12.47
C PRO A 232 0.18 -5.72 13.14
N GLN A 233 -0.19 -5.15 14.30
CA GLN A 233 0.62 -4.14 14.99
C GLN A 233 2.08 -4.58 15.23
N HIS A 234 2.30 -5.84 15.62
CA HIS A 234 3.65 -6.33 15.87
C HIS A 234 4.52 -6.34 14.60
N ALA A 235 3.94 -6.65 13.43
CA ALA A 235 4.64 -6.60 12.15
C ALA A 235 4.91 -5.16 11.73
N THR A 236 3.94 -4.24 11.91
CA THR A 236 4.17 -2.81 11.69
C THR A 236 5.35 -2.31 12.53
N HIS A 237 5.41 -2.65 13.83
CA HIS A 237 6.56 -2.29 14.67
C HIS A 237 7.89 -2.85 14.12
N ALA A 238 7.91 -4.10 13.69
CA ALA A 238 9.12 -4.72 13.13
C ALA A 238 9.57 -4.03 11.83
N VAL A 239 8.63 -3.71 10.94
CA VAL A 239 8.92 -2.94 9.71
C VAL A 239 9.49 -1.56 10.02
N LEU A 240 8.94 -0.84 11.01
CA LEU A 240 9.46 0.46 11.40
C LEU A 240 10.88 0.38 11.97
N VAL A 241 11.18 -0.64 12.77
CA VAL A 241 12.53 -0.89 13.29
C VAL A 241 13.50 -1.20 12.16
N GLU A 242 13.10 -2.03 11.20
CA GLU A 242 13.92 -2.36 10.03
C GLU A 242 14.13 -1.12 9.14
N ALA A 243 13.11 -0.32 8.90
CA ALA A 243 13.24 0.95 8.16
C ALA A 243 14.23 1.90 8.84
N ALA A 244 14.17 2.03 10.18
CA ALA A 244 15.13 2.83 10.92
C ALA A 244 16.56 2.27 10.80
N ARG A 245 16.75 0.95 10.79
CA ARG A 245 18.05 0.31 10.58
C ARG A 245 18.63 0.61 9.20
N LEU A 246 17.78 0.58 8.17
CA LEU A 246 18.18 0.77 6.76
C LEU A 246 18.53 2.22 6.42
N LEU A 247 17.86 3.18 7.05
CA LEU A 247 18.09 4.61 6.78
C LEU A 247 19.44 5.06 7.33
N ARG A 248 20.10 5.96 6.60
CA ARG A 248 21.25 6.73 7.09
C ARG A 248 20.83 7.69 8.21
N PRO A 249 21.73 8.12 9.09
CA PRO A 249 21.43 9.23 10.00
C PRO A 249 20.95 10.46 9.22
N GLY A 250 19.76 10.98 9.59
CA GLY A 250 19.10 12.07 8.87
C GLY A 250 18.32 11.65 7.63
N GLY A 251 18.31 10.37 7.26
CA GLY A 251 17.46 9.83 6.21
C GLY A 251 15.97 9.87 6.60
N ALA A 252 15.10 9.91 5.61
CA ALA A 252 13.67 10.09 5.77
C ALA A 252 12.89 8.78 5.58
N LEU A 253 11.93 8.51 6.48
CA LEU A 253 10.84 7.57 6.25
C LEU A 253 9.60 8.36 5.84
N VAL A 254 8.97 7.91 4.76
CA VAL A 254 7.73 8.47 4.26
C VAL A 254 6.68 7.38 4.19
N MET A 255 5.57 7.58 4.85
CA MET A 255 4.45 6.64 4.87
C MET A 255 3.20 7.30 4.30
N VAL A 256 2.45 6.54 3.52
CA VAL A 256 1.12 6.94 3.02
C VAL A 256 0.15 5.85 3.34
N ASP A 257 -0.93 6.17 4.04
CA ASP A 257 -1.94 5.17 4.37
C ASP A 257 -3.29 5.83 4.70
N GLN A 258 -4.29 5.01 4.96
CA GLN A 258 -5.61 5.46 5.36
C GLN A 258 -5.52 6.34 6.61
N ASP A 259 -6.23 7.48 6.59
CA ASP A 259 -6.30 8.35 7.76
C ASP A 259 -7.48 7.96 8.65
N PRO A 260 -7.24 7.40 9.85
CA PRO A 260 -8.32 7.05 10.77
C PRO A 260 -9.22 8.23 11.15
N ALA A 261 -8.67 9.46 11.12
CA ALA A 261 -9.40 10.69 11.42
C ALA A 261 -10.19 11.27 10.23
N SER A 262 -10.00 10.70 9.02
CA SER A 262 -10.68 11.16 7.81
C SER A 262 -12.21 11.10 7.97
N SER A 263 -12.89 12.18 7.59
CA SER A 263 -14.35 12.25 7.66
C SER A 263 -15.03 11.21 6.77
N VAL A 264 -14.38 10.78 5.70
CA VAL A 264 -14.85 9.72 4.79
C VAL A 264 -14.84 8.38 5.52
N LEU A 265 -13.73 8.04 6.19
CA LEU A 265 -13.63 6.79 6.96
C LEU A 265 -14.52 6.80 8.19
N GLN A 266 -14.59 7.92 8.91
CA GLN A 266 -15.44 8.07 10.10
C GLN A 266 -16.94 7.88 9.80
N ARG A 267 -17.39 8.17 8.57
CA ARG A 267 -18.79 8.12 8.15
C ARG A 267 -19.13 6.91 7.28
N LEU A 268 -18.26 5.90 7.20
CA LEU A 268 -18.56 4.70 6.41
C LEU A 268 -19.90 4.08 6.85
N PRO A 269 -20.80 3.75 5.90
CA PRO A 269 -21.99 2.97 6.21
C PRO A 269 -21.62 1.63 6.84
N ALA A 270 -22.38 1.17 7.84
CA ALA A 270 -22.08 -0.06 8.58
C ALA A 270 -21.84 -1.29 7.68
N ALA A 271 -22.61 -1.43 6.59
CA ALA A 271 -22.40 -2.53 5.64
C ALA A 271 -21.04 -2.44 4.91
N VAL A 272 -20.61 -1.23 4.55
CA VAL A 272 -19.31 -1.00 3.90
C VAL A 272 -18.17 -1.22 4.89
N ALA A 273 -18.33 -0.74 6.12
CA ALA A 273 -17.38 -0.95 7.20
C ALA A 273 -17.18 -2.45 7.51
N THR A 274 -18.28 -3.22 7.60
CA THR A 274 -18.23 -4.68 7.81
C THR A 274 -17.53 -5.38 6.63
N LEU A 275 -17.81 -4.96 5.39
CA LEU A 275 -17.12 -5.49 4.22
C LEU A 275 -15.63 -5.18 4.28
N LEU A 276 -15.25 -3.96 4.63
CA LEU A 276 -13.84 -3.55 4.79
C LEU A 276 -13.14 -4.45 5.82
N LYS A 277 -13.69 -4.61 7.02
CA LYS A 277 -13.14 -5.51 8.05
C LYS A 277 -12.99 -6.96 7.56
N SER A 278 -13.93 -7.45 6.76
CA SER A 278 -13.90 -8.83 6.25
C SER A 278 -12.85 -9.07 5.17
N THR A 279 -12.41 -8.01 4.49
CA THR A 279 -11.40 -8.06 3.43
C THR A 279 -10.03 -7.58 3.88
N GLU A 280 -9.97 -6.83 5.00
CA GLU A 280 -8.75 -6.26 5.59
C GLU A 280 -8.62 -6.73 7.06
N PRO A 281 -8.08 -7.92 7.32
CA PRO A 281 -8.14 -8.55 8.64
C PRO A 281 -7.41 -7.77 9.74
N TYR A 282 -6.50 -6.86 9.39
CA TYR A 282 -5.72 -6.08 10.36
C TYR A 282 -6.10 -4.60 10.40
N ILE A 283 -7.14 -4.17 9.67
CA ILE A 283 -7.53 -2.77 9.57
C ILE A 283 -7.87 -2.15 10.93
N GLU A 284 -8.50 -2.92 11.84
CA GLU A 284 -8.83 -2.45 13.19
C GLU A 284 -7.56 -2.27 14.03
N GLN A 285 -6.57 -3.16 13.89
CA GLN A 285 -5.28 -3.04 14.54
C GLN A 285 -4.51 -1.81 14.05
N TYR A 286 -4.57 -1.53 12.75
CA TYR A 286 -3.97 -0.33 12.18
C TYR A 286 -4.64 0.94 12.71
N PHE A 287 -5.98 1.00 12.75
CA PHE A 287 -6.70 2.18 13.24
C PHE A 287 -6.53 2.43 14.74
N SER A 288 -6.29 1.40 15.54
CA SER A 288 -6.02 1.51 16.96
C SER A 288 -4.55 1.74 17.33
N LEU A 289 -3.63 1.66 16.35
CA LEU A 289 -2.21 1.87 16.58
C LEU A 289 -1.89 3.35 16.78
N ASP A 290 -1.27 3.71 17.90
CA ASP A 290 -0.60 5.00 18.02
C ASP A 290 0.67 4.99 17.15
N MET A 291 0.49 5.36 15.87
CA MET A 291 1.56 5.36 14.88
C MET A 291 2.69 6.32 15.28
N ALA A 292 2.34 7.44 15.90
CA ALA A 292 3.35 8.42 16.35
C ALA A 292 4.21 7.86 17.50
N ALA A 293 3.60 7.14 18.43
CA ALA A 293 4.35 6.45 19.49
C ALA A 293 5.22 5.31 18.91
N ALA A 294 4.68 4.52 17.97
CA ALA A 294 5.40 3.45 17.31
C ALA A 294 6.64 3.96 16.56
N LEU A 295 6.51 5.05 15.80
CA LEU A 295 7.63 5.69 15.11
C LEU A 295 8.70 6.19 16.07
N ARG A 296 8.29 6.88 17.15
CA ARG A 296 9.24 7.34 18.18
C ARG A 296 9.97 6.17 18.85
N ALA A 297 9.27 5.08 19.15
CA ALA A 297 9.86 3.87 19.72
C ALA A 297 10.88 3.20 18.78
N ALA A 298 10.66 3.28 17.46
CA ALA A 298 11.61 2.82 16.45
C ALA A 298 12.82 3.77 16.24
N GLY A 299 12.85 4.93 16.92
CA GLY A 299 13.97 5.89 16.86
C GLY A 299 13.77 7.05 15.88
N PHE A 300 12.58 7.20 15.31
CA PHE A 300 12.26 8.33 14.43
C PHE A 300 11.93 9.60 15.20
N ARG A 301 12.28 10.75 14.61
CA ARG A 301 12.07 12.10 15.14
C ARG A 301 11.51 13.04 14.05
N ASN A 302 11.19 14.26 14.43
CA ASN A 302 10.66 15.29 13.51
C ASN A 302 9.43 14.81 12.74
N LEU A 303 8.51 14.15 13.45
CA LEU A 303 7.31 13.59 12.88
C LEU A 303 6.38 14.69 12.36
N GLN A 304 5.99 14.57 11.09
CA GLN A 304 5.01 15.43 10.44
C GLN A 304 3.90 14.55 9.87
N ILE A 305 2.66 14.94 10.12
CA ILE A 305 1.46 14.24 9.63
C ILE A 305 0.58 15.25 8.94
N SER A 306 0.19 14.97 7.70
CA SER A 306 -0.71 15.81 6.91
C SER A 306 -1.66 14.96 6.07
N ALA A 307 -2.90 15.44 5.87
CA ALA A 307 -3.78 14.84 4.89
C ALA A 307 -3.22 15.11 3.49
N CYS A 308 -3.26 14.10 2.61
CA CYS A 308 -2.91 14.27 1.19
C CYS A 308 -4.15 14.26 0.29
N ASP A 309 -5.22 13.63 0.71
CA ASP A 309 -6.51 13.59 0.04
C ASP A 309 -7.64 13.37 1.07
N PRO A 310 -8.93 13.30 0.67
CA PRO A 310 -10.03 13.12 1.61
C PRO A 310 -9.99 11.83 2.48
N ARG A 311 -9.15 10.85 2.13
CA ARG A 311 -9.12 9.52 2.80
C ARG A 311 -7.78 9.16 3.41
N HIS A 312 -6.68 9.73 2.88
CA HIS A 312 -5.34 9.29 3.21
C HIS A 312 -4.52 10.40 3.85
N ARG A 313 -3.54 9.99 4.63
CA ARG A 313 -2.54 10.85 5.24
C ARG A 313 -1.14 10.46 4.82
N VAL A 314 -0.28 11.45 4.78
CA VAL A 314 1.17 11.29 4.68
C VAL A 314 1.76 11.48 6.06
N ILE A 315 2.67 10.60 6.42
CA ILE A 315 3.50 10.69 7.62
C ILE A 315 4.94 10.71 7.16
N ALA A 316 5.70 11.74 7.54
CA ALA A 316 7.12 11.82 7.29
C ALA A 316 7.88 12.03 8.60
N CYS A 317 9.04 11.39 8.71
CA CYS A 317 9.91 11.51 9.87
C CYS A 317 11.36 11.21 9.49
N LEU A 318 12.29 11.64 10.35
CA LEU A 318 13.72 11.46 10.15
C LEU A 318 14.27 10.42 11.14
N ARG A 319 15.26 9.67 10.68
CA ARG A 319 16.07 8.82 11.54
C ARG A 319 17.01 9.60 12.43
#